data_25772077765568f95ec8606e677eb35a
#
_entry.id   25772077765568f95ec8606e677eb35a
#
_cell.length_a   1.000
_cell.length_b   1.000
_cell.length_c   1.000
_cell.angle_alpha   90.00
_cell.angle_beta   90.00
_cell.angle_gamma   90.00
#
_symmetry.space_group_name_H-M   'P 1'
#
loop_
_entity.id
_entity.type
_entity.pdbx_description
1 polymer ?
#
loop_
_entity_poly.entity_id
_entity_poly.type
_entity_poly.pdbx_seq_one_letter_code
_entity_poly.pdbx_strand_id
1 'polypeptide(L)'
;MKKFTDLELIQLYNKNETFQSLYDMKCIELNTDAGTIRFEFNIDKKFCNPTGDVQGGLLSGMIDDTMALAFIFKSNFTQRPPTVEIKTNFLYPTKPGKAYGFGRIVKAGKNLVFLEGHLMQGDKIVVT
;
A
#
# COMPACT_ATOMS: atom_id res chain seq x y z
N MET A 1 7.48 16.71 -19.67
CA MET A 1 6.73 16.53 -18.43
C MET A 1 7.67 16.57 -17.23
N LYS A 2 7.30 17.31 -16.17
CA LYS A 2 8.14 17.42 -14.97
C LYS A 2 8.32 16.03 -14.33
N LYS A 3 9.56 15.66 -14.05
CA LYS A 3 9.86 14.47 -13.23
C LYS A 3 9.88 14.90 -11.75
N PHE A 4 9.09 14.24 -10.94
CA PHE A 4 9.04 14.48 -9.50
C PHE A 4 10.14 13.72 -8.78
N THR A 5 10.70 14.32 -7.74
CA THR A 5 11.54 13.61 -6.77
C THR A 5 10.69 12.75 -5.85
N ASP A 6 11.30 11.78 -5.16
CA ASP A 6 10.60 10.92 -4.20
C ASP A 6 9.91 11.74 -3.10
N LEU A 7 10.56 12.79 -2.61
CA LEU A 7 9.98 13.68 -1.61
C LEU A 7 8.74 14.42 -2.13
N GLU A 8 8.79 14.94 -3.36
CA GLU A 8 7.64 15.60 -3.99
C GLU A 8 6.47 14.62 -4.19
N LEU A 9 6.75 13.38 -4.59
CA LEU A 9 5.73 12.34 -4.73
C LEU A 9 5.05 12.00 -3.40
N ILE A 10 5.83 11.85 -2.33
CA ILE A 10 5.32 11.63 -0.98
C ILE A 10 4.42 12.80 -0.55
N GLN A 11 4.88 14.03 -0.73
CA GLN A 11 4.14 15.23 -0.34
C GLN A 11 2.83 15.39 -1.13
N LEU A 12 2.85 15.11 -2.43
CA LEU A 12 1.66 15.15 -3.27
C LEU A 12 0.64 14.11 -2.85
N TYR A 13 1.10 12.90 -2.58
CA TYR A 13 0.22 11.81 -2.17
C TYR A 13 -0.44 12.08 -0.81
N ASN A 14 0.35 12.48 0.19
CA ASN A 14 -0.13 12.68 1.55
C ASN A 14 -1.12 13.86 1.69
N LYS A 15 -1.25 14.70 0.67
CA LYS A 15 -2.28 15.75 0.60
C LYS A 15 -3.59 15.28 -0.02
N ASN A 16 -3.65 14.08 -0.53
CA ASN A 16 -4.81 13.58 -1.28
C ASN A 16 -5.93 13.15 -0.32
N GLU A 17 -7.15 13.62 -0.61
CA GLU A 17 -8.36 13.25 0.15
C GLU A 17 -9.22 12.29 -0.67
N THR A 18 -8.68 11.12 -0.97
CA THR A 18 -9.38 10.05 -1.66
C THR A 18 -9.67 8.90 -0.69
N PHE A 19 -10.04 7.72 -1.20
CA PHE A 19 -10.36 6.58 -0.34
C PHE A 19 -9.19 6.14 0.57
N GLN A 20 -7.93 6.47 0.22
CA GLN A 20 -6.78 6.23 1.09
C GLN A 20 -6.88 6.93 2.44
N SER A 21 -7.63 8.05 2.50
CA SER A 21 -7.89 8.74 3.76
C SER A 21 -8.74 7.91 4.72
N LEU A 22 -9.53 6.94 4.22
CA LEU A 22 -10.29 6.01 5.06
C LEU A 22 -9.39 5.14 5.94
N TYR A 23 -8.19 4.83 5.46
CA TYR A 23 -7.21 4.02 6.17
C TYR A 23 -6.19 4.85 6.96
N ASP A 24 -6.32 6.18 6.93
CA ASP A 24 -5.28 7.10 7.41
C ASP A 24 -3.89 6.70 6.87
N MET A 25 -3.84 6.47 5.56
CA MET A 25 -2.69 5.94 4.85
C MET A 25 -1.70 7.06 4.52
N LYS A 26 -0.50 6.98 5.07
CA LYS A 26 0.58 7.96 4.85
C LYS A 26 1.80 7.29 4.25
N CYS A 27 2.27 7.82 3.12
CA CYS A 27 3.56 7.40 2.57
C CYS A 27 4.68 7.95 3.45
N ILE A 28 5.49 7.05 4.01
CA ILE A 28 6.59 7.39 4.92
C ILE A 28 7.96 7.14 4.31
N GLU A 29 8.05 6.29 3.29
CA GLU A 29 9.30 6.00 2.60
C GLU A 29 9.02 5.62 1.15
N LEU A 30 9.81 6.13 0.24
CA LEU A 30 9.72 5.86 -1.18
C LEU A 30 11.12 5.82 -1.79
N ASN A 31 11.38 4.80 -2.58
CA ASN A 31 12.56 4.70 -3.42
C ASN A 31 12.13 4.26 -4.83
N THR A 32 11.96 5.23 -5.72
CA THR A 32 11.50 4.98 -7.09
C THR A 32 12.54 4.21 -7.92
N ASP A 33 13.83 4.38 -7.63
CA ASP A 33 14.89 3.63 -8.33
C ASP A 33 14.82 2.14 -7.98
N ALA A 34 14.70 1.81 -6.70
CA ALA A 34 14.54 0.44 -6.23
C ALA A 34 13.12 -0.12 -6.49
N GLY A 35 12.14 0.72 -6.74
CA GLY A 35 10.74 0.33 -6.88
C GLY A 35 10.09 -0.14 -5.59
N THR A 36 10.44 0.49 -4.46
CA THR A 36 9.93 0.15 -3.13
C THR A 36 9.20 1.31 -2.49
N ILE A 37 8.22 1.00 -1.64
CA ILE A 37 7.40 1.98 -0.93
C ILE A 37 7.02 1.46 0.45
N ARG A 38 6.85 2.37 1.41
CA ARG A 38 6.29 2.07 2.73
C ARG A 38 5.21 3.07 3.11
N PHE A 39 4.16 2.53 3.71
CA PHE A 39 3.06 3.30 4.27
C PHE A 39 2.90 3.04 5.74
N GLU A 40 2.44 4.06 6.45
CA GLU A 40 1.89 3.94 7.79
C GLU A 40 0.37 4.02 7.69
N PHE A 41 -0.32 3.13 8.38
CA PHE A 41 -1.77 3.11 8.55
C PHE A 41 -2.13 3.32 10.01
N ASN A 42 -3.24 4.00 10.25
CA ASN A 42 -3.87 4.04 11.57
C ASN A 42 -5.30 3.53 11.43
N ILE A 43 -5.48 2.24 11.65
CA ILE A 43 -6.70 1.51 11.33
C ILE A 43 -7.77 1.77 12.39
N ASP A 44 -8.91 2.33 11.98
CA ASP A 44 -10.04 2.59 12.86
C ASP A 44 -10.77 1.28 13.22
N LYS A 45 -11.25 1.20 14.47
CA LYS A 45 -12.05 0.06 14.95
C LYS A 45 -13.33 -0.19 14.15
N LYS A 46 -13.86 0.82 13.44
CA LYS A 46 -15.04 0.66 12.57
C LYS A 46 -14.81 -0.31 11.40
N PHE A 47 -13.55 -0.61 11.08
CA PHE A 47 -13.19 -1.57 10.05
C PHE A 47 -13.08 -3.02 10.55
N CYS A 48 -13.38 -3.25 11.83
CA CYS A 48 -13.35 -4.57 12.42
C CYS A 48 -14.64 -5.36 12.15
N ASN A 49 -14.48 -6.66 12.07
CA ASN A 49 -15.57 -7.61 12.14
C ASN A 49 -16.12 -7.72 13.59
N PRO A 50 -17.22 -8.46 13.82
CA PRO A 50 -17.78 -8.60 15.18
C PRO A 50 -16.84 -9.21 16.23
N THR A 51 -15.78 -9.92 15.80
CA THR A 51 -14.77 -10.49 16.71
C THR A 51 -13.66 -9.51 17.08
N GLY A 52 -13.70 -8.29 16.55
CA GLY A 52 -12.72 -7.24 16.86
C GLY A 52 -11.44 -7.30 16.04
N ASP A 53 -11.43 -8.07 14.96
CA ASP A 53 -10.33 -8.12 14.00
C ASP A 53 -10.66 -7.32 12.75
N VAL A 54 -9.66 -6.69 12.15
CA VAL A 54 -9.85 -5.93 10.92
C VAL A 54 -10.31 -6.86 9.79
N GLN A 55 -11.33 -6.46 9.08
CA GLN A 55 -11.95 -7.25 8.02
C GLN A 55 -10.94 -7.50 6.88
N GLY A 56 -10.81 -8.78 6.45
CA GLY A 56 -9.76 -9.22 5.53
C GLY A 56 -9.79 -8.52 4.17
N GLY A 57 -10.98 -8.25 3.63
CA GLY A 57 -11.11 -7.52 2.37
C GLY A 57 -10.55 -6.10 2.43
N LEU A 58 -10.65 -5.43 3.58
CA LEU A 58 -10.05 -4.12 3.79
C LEU A 58 -8.52 -4.20 3.86
N LEU A 59 -7.99 -5.23 4.51
CA LEU A 59 -6.54 -5.50 4.53
C LEU A 59 -6.00 -5.77 3.12
N SER A 60 -6.75 -6.52 2.30
CA SER A 60 -6.40 -6.74 0.89
C SER A 60 -6.36 -5.42 0.11
N GLY A 61 -7.30 -4.52 0.36
CA GLY A 61 -7.31 -3.19 -0.23
C GLY A 61 -6.09 -2.35 0.17
N MET A 62 -5.70 -2.41 1.44
CA MET A 62 -4.49 -1.71 1.92
C MET A 62 -3.22 -2.20 1.24
N ILE A 63 -3.07 -3.51 1.07
CA ILE A 63 -1.93 -4.10 0.35
C ILE A 63 -1.97 -3.79 -1.13
N ASP A 64 -3.13 -3.88 -1.76
CA ASP A 64 -3.31 -3.57 -3.18
C ASP A 64 -2.83 -2.16 -3.49
N ASP A 65 -3.27 -1.18 -2.71
CA ASP A 65 -2.81 0.20 -2.86
C ASP A 65 -1.32 0.37 -2.62
N THR A 66 -0.82 -0.23 -1.55
CA THR A 66 0.61 -0.15 -1.20
C THR A 66 1.47 -0.64 -2.36
N MET A 67 1.11 -1.77 -2.96
CA MET A 67 1.85 -2.33 -4.09
C MET A 67 1.69 -1.48 -5.36
N ALA A 68 0.46 -1.11 -5.71
CA ALA A 68 0.17 -0.36 -6.93
C ALA A 68 0.90 0.99 -6.94
N LEU A 69 0.95 1.68 -5.80
CA LEU A 69 1.59 2.98 -5.68
C LEU A 69 3.11 2.92 -5.86
N ALA A 70 3.77 1.79 -5.55
CA ALA A 70 5.18 1.61 -5.86
C ALA A 70 5.44 1.79 -7.36
N PHE A 71 4.58 1.22 -8.21
CA PHE A 71 4.70 1.34 -9.66
C PHE A 71 4.20 2.68 -10.19
N ILE A 72 3.08 3.18 -9.70
CA ILE A 72 2.51 4.48 -10.12
C ILE A 72 3.52 5.60 -9.89
N PHE A 73 4.19 5.62 -8.74
CA PHE A 73 5.20 6.64 -8.42
C PHE A 73 6.46 6.45 -9.26
N LYS A 74 6.93 5.21 -9.43
CA LYS A 74 8.06 4.93 -10.33
C LYS A 74 7.81 5.40 -11.75
N SER A 75 6.57 5.31 -12.23
CA SER A 75 6.17 5.81 -13.54
C SER A 75 5.94 7.32 -13.59
N ASN A 76 6.13 8.03 -12.49
CA ASN A 76 5.83 9.46 -12.38
C ASN A 76 4.38 9.80 -12.77
N PHE A 77 3.42 8.96 -12.34
CA PHE A 77 1.98 9.05 -12.64
C PHE A 77 1.60 8.88 -14.12
N THR A 78 2.53 8.46 -14.98
CA THR A 78 2.23 8.24 -16.40
C THR A 78 1.47 6.95 -16.66
N GLN A 79 1.54 5.99 -15.74
CA GLN A 79 0.88 4.70 -15.85
C GLN A 79 0.06 4.41 -14.59
N ARG A 80 -1.14 3.88 -14.82
CA ARG A 80 -2.10 3.54 -13.75
C ARG A 80 -2.65 2.15 -14.05
N PRO A 81 -1.94 1.09 -13.64
CA PRO A 81 -2.33 -0.27 -13.95
C PRO A 81 -3.54 -0.67 -13.10
N PRO A 82 -4.65 -1.09 -13.73
CA PRO A 82 -5.73 -1.71 -12.98
C PRO A 82 -5.28 -3.07 -12.45
N THR A 83 -5.73 -3.44 -11.27
CA THR A 83 -5.47 -4.75 -10.68
C THR A 83 -6.11 -5.85 -11.53
N VAL A 84 -5.30 -6.79 -12.00
CA VAL A 84 -5.77 -7.96 -12.77
C VAL A 84 -6.05 -9.11 -11.82
N GLU A 85 -5.16 -9.35 -10.89
CA GLU A 85 -5.25 -10.42 -9.89
C GLU A 85 -4.51 -9.99 -8.63
N ILE A 86 -5.03 -10.35 -7.47
CA ILE A 86 -4.35 -10.23 -6.20
C ILE A 86 -4.54 -11.51 -5.40
N LYS A 87 -3.45 -12.02 -4.82
CA LYS A 87 -3.49 -13.12 -3.86
C LYS A 87 -3.03 -12.59 -2.51
N THR A 88 -3.88 -12.75 -1.51
CA THR A 88 -3.61 -12.29 -0.15
C THR A 88 -3.61 -13.47 0.81
N ASN A 89 -2.61 -13.53 1.69
CA ASN A 89 -2.54 -14.50 2.78
C ASN A 89 -2.63 -13.76 4.10
N PHE A 90 -3.59 -14.14 4.94
CA PHE A 90 -3.78 -13.58 6.28
C PHE A 90 -3.09 -14.51 7.29
N LEU A 91 -1.94 -14.07 7.81
CA LEU A 91 -1.09 -14.90 8.66
C LEU A 91 -1.47 -14.79 10.14
N TYR A 92 -1.88 -13.58 10.56
CA TYR A 92 -2.31 -13.29 11.92
C TYR A 92 -3.49 -12.30 11.89
N PRO A 93 -4.38 -12.36 12.90
CA PRO A 93 -5.42 -11.34 13.07
C PRO A 93 -4.79 -9.94 13.19
N THR A 94 -5.33 -8.99 12.42
CA THR A 94 -4.89 -7.58 12.50
C THR A 94 -5.85 -6.81 13.38
N LYS A 95 -5.31 -6.03 14.31
CA LYS A 95 -6.09 -5.22 15.25
C LYS A 95 -6.16 -3.75 14.81
N PRO A 96 -7.14 -2.98 15.32
CA PRO A 96 -7.13 -1.54 15.14
C PRO A 96 -5.83 -0.91 15.67
N GLY A 97 -5.49 0.23 15.11
CA GLY A 97 -4.29 0.97 15.46
C GLY A 97 -3.25 0.97 14.37
N LYS A 98 -2.00 1.18 14.74
CA LYS A 98 -0.90 1.38 13.80
C LYS A 98 -0.49 0.07 13.11
N ALA A 99 -0.33 0.16 11.79
CA ALA A 99 0.23 -0.90 10.95
C ALA A 99 1.10 -0.28 9.86
N TYR A 100 1.99 -1.07 9.29
CA TYR A 100 2.89 -0.63 8.23
C TYR A 100 2.75 -1.52 7.00
N GLY A 101 2.58 -0.90 5.84
CA GLY A 101 2.58 -1.57 4.55
C GLY A 101 3.92 -1.40 3.86
N PHE A 102 4.40 -2.46 3.24
CA PHE A 102 5.55 -2.45 2.35
C PHE A 102 5.14 -3.01 1.00
N GLY A 103 5.55 -2.34 -0.07
CA GLY A 103 5.32 -2.79 -1.44
C GLY A 103 6.58 -2.68 -2.29
N ARG A 104 6.74 -3.60 -3.22
CA ARG A 104 7.83 -3.55 -4.19
C ARG A 104 7.44 -4.07 -5.56
N ILE A 105 8.11 -3.56 -6.57
CA ILE A 105 8.02 -4.05 -7.94
C ILE A 105 8.92 -5.28 -8.08
N VAL A 106 8.33 -6.42 -8.43
CA VAL A 106 9.07 -7.64 -8.75
C VAL A 106 9.54 -7.60 -10.20
N LYS A 107 8.62 -7.25 -11.12
CA LYS A 107 8.91 -7.16 -12.55
C LYS A 107 7.91 -6.22 -13.22
N ALA A 108 8.41 -5.27 -13.97
CA ALA A 108 7.61 -4.42 -14.84
C ALA A 108 7.82 -4.86 -16.30
N GLY A 109 6.83 -5.51 -16.87
CA GLY A 109 6.81 -5.91 -18.27
C GLY A 109 6.08 -4.89 -19.15
N LYS A 110 5.98 -5.17 -20.45
CA LYS A 110 5.29 -4.30 -21.41
C LYS A 110 3.79 -4.16 -21.11
N ASN A 111 3.13 -5.25 -20.74
CA ASN A 111 1.67 -5.32 -20.58
C ASN A 111 1.25 -5.66 -19.14
N LEU A 112 2.15 -6.19 -18.33
CA LEU A 112 1.87 -6.62 -16.96
C LEU A 112 2.97 -6.17 -16.02
N VAL A 113 2.56 -5.83 -14.79
CA VAL A 113 3.47 -5.54 -13.69
C VAL A 113 3.21 -6.53 -12.57
N PHE A 114 4.25 -7.15 -12.07
CA PHE A 114 4.21 -8.06 -10.94
C PHE A 114 4.73 -7.33 -9.70
N LEU A 115 3.91 -7.33 -8.67
CA LEU A 115 4.15 -6.61 -7.42
C LEU A 115 4.02 -7.59 -6.25
N GLU A 116 4.71 -7.32 -5.18
CA GLU A 116 4.52 -8.02 -3.92
C GLU A 116 4.57 -7.05 -2.74
N GLY A 117 3.98 -7.44 -1.64
CA GLY A 117 3.94 -6.60 -0.45
C GLY A 117 3.52 -7.36 0.79
N HIS A 118 3.57 -6.66 1.92
CA HIS A 118 3.12 -7.19 3.19
C HIS A 118 2.65 -6.07 4.13
N LEU A 119 1.83 -6.44 5.10
CA LEU A 119 1.50 -5.59 6.24
C LEU A 119 2.17 -6.13 7.49
N MET A 120 2.74 -5.22 8.27
CA MET A 120 3.29 -5.49 9.59
C MET A 120 2.47 -4.80 10.68
N GLN A 121 2.27 -5.49 11.78
CA GLN A 121 1.75 -4.91 13.01
C GLN A 121 2.62 -5.36 14.19
N GLY A 122 3.22 -4.39 14.89
CA GLY A 122 4.31 -4.69 15.81
C GLY A 122 5.51 -5.29 15.07
N ASP A 123 5.98 -6.44 15.53
CA ASP A 123 7.11 -7.18 14.96
C ASP A 123 6.67 -8.33 14.01
N LYS A 124 5.37 -8.43 13.70
CA LYS A 124 4.81 -9.53 12.91
C LYS A 124 4.37 -9.06 11.52
N ILE A 125 4.66 -9.86 10.51
CA ILE A 125 3.98 -9.79 9.22
C ILE A 125 2.61 -10.44 9.38
N VAL A 126 1.56 -9.63 9.32
CA VAL A 126 0.18 -10.10 9.54
C VAL A 126 -0.52 -10.48 8.23
N VAL A 127 -0.11 -9.87 7.13
CA VAL A 127 -0.67 -10.14 5.79
C VAL A 127 0.44 -10.09 4.75
N THR A 128 0.40 -10.99 3.76
CA THR A 128 1.27 -10.94 2.55
C THR A 128 0.43 -10.97 1.29
#